data_91d86d8ba2aafffa233fb2c9d6b04f19
#
_entry.id   91d86d8ba2aafffa233fb2c9d6b04f19
#
_cell.length_a   1.000
_cell.length_b   1.000
_cell.length_c   1.000
_cell.angle_alpha   90.00
_cell.angle_beta   90.00
_cell.angle_gamma   90.00
#
_symmetry.space_group_name_H-M   'P 1'
#
loop_
_entity.id
_entity.type
_entity.pdbx_description
1 polymer ?
#
loop_
_entity_poly.entity_id
_entity_poly.type
_entity_poly.pdbx_seq_one_letter_code
_entity_poly.pdbx_strand_id
1 'polypeptide(L)'
;MFSKYMHFKTYYSRVYQKNFPISNLETGEFINENEGYKLFNNEKLIENHLNVRELLEKINFDLKKINFQNLNRSDDGIISLRSSKDFNCKSPEFKFVTNKYLIEIVSRYLNCVPLLTNLSLWYSPNDKVFKNSSQEYHLDHEDYKQVKGFLFINEIDLQTGPLNIINLKQSTNIQNLINYKMTKSTKRISDHMIEDLKKKNVNIDENIITGKPGDLLLCDTSSCFHFGSRLGNKSRIILAFQYITPFGFSVDWNWKNYERIPFKDFECNESSIVMKVLGNKI
;
A
#
# COMPACT_ATOMS: atom_id res chain seq x y z
N MET A 1 -12.52 -20.05 29.52
CA MET A 1 -13.82 -19.61 29.00
C MET A 1 -13.77 -18.18 28.43
N PHE A 2 -13.19 -17.22 29.10
CA PHE A 2 -13.04 -15.81 28.63
C PHE A 2 -12.31 -15.68 27.28
N SER A 3 -11.23 -16.42 27.06
CA SER A 3 -10.45 -16.35 25.81
C SER A 3 -11.26 -16.75 24.56
N LYS A 4 -12.05 -17.83 24.60
CA LYS A 4 -12.91 -18.26 23.47
C LYS A 4 -14.01 -17.24 23.15
N TYR A 5 -14.58 -16.60 24.17
CA TYR A 5 -15.61 -15.58 23.98
C TYR A 5 -15.06 -14.29 23.34
N MET A 6 -13.84 -13.91 23.67
CA MET A 6 -13.15 -12.77 23.08
C MET A 6 -12.83 -12.99 21.59
N HIS A 7 -12.38 -14.22 21.22
CA HIS A 7 -12.15 -14.59 19.82
C HIS A 7 -13.45 -14.52 19.00
N PHE A 8 -14.57 -14.94 19.59
CA PHE A 8 -15.87 -14.93 18.95
C PHE A 8 -16.34 -13.49 18.65
N LYS A 9 -16.23 -12.57 19.62
CA LYS A 9 -16.54 -11.15 19.41
C LYS A 9 -15.71 -10.52 18.31
N THR A 10 -14.39 -10.80 18.26
CA THR A 10 -13.50 -10.30 17.22
C THR A 10 -13.90 -10.85 15.85
N TYR A 11 -14.22 -12.15 15.77
CA TYR A 11 -14.70 -12.76 14.54
C TYR A 11 -15.97 -12.07 14.03
N TYR A 12 -16.98 -11.86 14.86
CA TYR A 12 -18.21 -11.18 14.47
C TYR A 12 -17.98 -9.72 14.06
N SER A 13 -17.13 -9.00 14.76
CA SER A 13 -16.75 -7.62 14.38
C SER A 13 -16.15 -7.59 12.97
N ARG A 14 -15.28 -8.55 12.64
CA ARG A 14 -14.67 -8.66 11.30
C ARG A 14 -15.67 -9.09 10.23
N VAL A 15 -16.56 -10.04 10.54
CA VAL A 15 -17.65 -10.44 9.62
C VAL A 15 -18.57 -9.26 9.37
N TYR A 16 -18.91 -8.49 10.40
CA TYR A 16 -19.72 -7.29 10.27
C TYR A 16 -19.04 -6.23 9.39
N GLN A 17 -17.75 -6.00 9.59
CA GLN A 17 -16.99 -5.06 8.76
C GLN A 17 -16.91 -5.52 7.31
N LYS A 18 -16.69 -6.82 7.06
CA LYS A 18 -16.69 -7.39 5.72
C LYS A 18 -18.03 -7.22 5.02
N ASN A 19 -19.13 -7.41 5.75
CA ASN A 19 -20.50 -7.34 5.23
C ASN A 19 -21.11 -5.92 5.35
N PHE A 20 -20.32 -4.92 5.74
CA PHE A 20 -20.81 -3.55 5.81
C PHE A 20 -21.24 -3.08 4.41
N PRO A 21 -22.46 -2.55 4.25
CA PRO A 21 -22.97 -2.18 2.94
C PRO A 21 -22.10 -1.10 2.29
N ILE A 22 -21.54 -1.46 1.13
CA ILE A 22 -20.75 -0.57 0.26
C ILE A 22 -21.70 0.09 -0.79
N SER A 23 -23.00 -0.09 -0.62
CA SER A 23 -24.02 0.19 -1.63
C SER A 23 -24.15 1.66 -2.06
N ASN A 24 -23.57 2.60 -1.32
CA ASN A 24 -23.70 4.03 -1.58
C ASN A 24 -22.36 4.67 -2.00
N LEU A 25 -21.53 3.93 -2.76
CA LEU A 25 -20.29 4.49 -3.29
C LEU A 25 -20.61 5.44 -4.44
N GLU A 26 -20.35 6.72 -4.23
CA GLU A 26 -20.62 7.81 -5.18
C GLU A 26 -19.53 7.95 -6.26
N THR A 27 -18.31 7.46 -5.95
CA THR A 27 -17.20 7.55 -6.90
C THR A 27 -17.38 6.65 -8.11
N GLY A 28 -17.21 7.18 -9.31
CA GLY A 28 -17.14 6.42 -10.57
C GLY A 28 -15.77 5.72 -10.77
N GLU A 29 -14.79 6.02 -9.92
CA GLU A 29 -13.44 5.52 -10.04
C GLU A 29 -13.27 4.14 -9.37
N PHE A 30 -12.43 3.30 -9.97
CA PHE A 30 -12.14 1.95 -9.45
C PHE A 30 -10.77 1.46 -9.92
N ILE A 31 -10.22 0.48 -9.22
CA ILE A 31 -9.07 -0.30 -9.66
C ILE A 31 -9.60 -1.43 -10.53
N ASN A 32 -9.13 -1.50 -11.79
CA ASN A 32 -9.54 -2.56 -12.70
C ASN A 32 -9.05 -3.93 -12.19
N GLU A 33 -9.93 -4.92 -12.12
CA GLU A 33 -9.61 -6.25 -11.58
C GLU A 33 -8.62 -7.06 -12.45
N ASN A 34 -8.51 -6.77 -13.75
CA ASN A 34 -7.49 -7.40 -14.60
C ASN A 34 -6.12 -6.73 -14.46
N GLU A 35 -6.11 -5.42 -14.18
CA GLU A 35 -4.88 -4.66 -13.99
C GLU A 35 -4.33 -4.80 -12.58
N GLY A 36 -5.19 -4.71 -11.57
CA GLY A 36 -4.83 -4.76 -10.15
C GLY A 36 -4.17 -3.48 -9.64
N TYR A 37 -4.06 -2.44 -10.47
CA TYR A 37 -3.52 -1.14 -10.08
C TYR A 37 -4.17 0.00 -10.86
N LYS A 38 -4.01 1.22 -10.37
CA LYS A 38 -4.42 2.46 -11.04
C LYS A 38 -3.58 3.63 -10.59
N LEU A 39 -3.09 4.41 -11.55
CA LEU A 39 -2.43 5.70 -11.31
C LEU A 39 -3.46 6.82 -11.46
N PHE A 40 -3.56 7.65 -10.44
CA PHE A 40 -4.36 8.87 -10.42
C PHE A 40 -3.43 10.07 -10.52
N ASN A 41 -3.68 10.97 -11.46
CA ASN A 41 -2.95 12.21 -11.51
C ASN A 41 -3.40 13.18 -10.39
N ASN A 42 -2.53 14.09 -10.02
CA ASN A 42 -2.79 15.08 -8.96
C ASN A 42 -4.06 15.90 -9.20
N GLU A 43 -4.32 16.31 -10.44
CA GLU A 43 -5.50 17.10 -10.82
C GLU A 43 -6.79 16.37 -10.45
N LYS A 44 -6.87 15.08 -10.80
CA LYS A 44 -8.02 14.23 -10.48
C LYS A 44 -8.26 14.07 -8.98
N LEU A 45 -7.19 14.01 -8.19
CA LEU A 45 -7.30 13.93 -6.73
C LEU A 45 -7.84 15.24 -6.15
N ILE A 46 -7.36 16.39 -6.65
CA ILE A 46 -7.83 17.71 -6.22
C ILE A 46 -9.31 17.90 -6.56
N GLU A 47 -9.76 17.53 -7.78
CA GLU A 47 -11.16 17.55 -8.18
C GLU A 47 -12.07 16.77 -7.24
N ASN A 48 -11.54 15.71 -6.62
CA ASN A 48 -12.25 14.89 -5.63
C ASN A 48 -11.97 15.30 -4.18
N HIS A 49 -11.67 16.57 -3.95
CA HIS A 49 -11.52 17.19 -2.63
C HIS A 49 -10.39 16.60 -1.76
N LEU A 50 -9.37 15.97 -2.37
CA LEU A 50 -8.17 15.61 -1.65
C LEU A 50 -7.22 16.82 -1.64
N ASN A 51 -6.85 17.27 -0.45
CA ASN A 51 -5.97 18.43 -0.29
C ASN A 51 -4.50 18.07 -0.52
N VAL A 52 -4.18 17.63 -1.74
CA VAL A 52 -2.84 17.15 -2.12
C VAL A 52 -1.81 18.27 -2.03
N ARG A 53 -2.18 19.51 -2.38
CA ARG A 53 -1.26 20.64 -2.37
C ARG A 53 -0.77 20.93 -0.95
N GLU A 54 -1.68 21.11 0.00
CA GLU A 54 -1.33 21.35 1.41
C GLU A 54 -0.48 20.20 1.99
N LEU A 55 -0.85 18.96 1.64
CA LEU A 55 -0.10 17.77 2.04
C LEU A 55 1.35 17.81 1.54
N LEU A 56 1.57 18.10 0.25
CA LEU A 56 2.91 18.22 -0.33
C LEU A 56 3.71 19.36 0.29
N GLU A 57 3.09 20.53 0.49
CA GLU A 57 3.73 21.70 1.12
C GLU A 57 4.20 21.34 2.53
N LYS A 58 3.34 20.69 3.33
CA LYS A 58 3.67 20.25 4.70
C LYS A 58 4.80 19.23 4.72
N ILE A 59 4.74 18.20 3.87
CA ILE A 59 5.79 17.18 3.80
C ILE A 59 7.11 17.83 3.36
N ASN A 60 7.11 18.64 2.31
CA ASN A 60 8.31 19.30 1.81
C ASN A 60 8.93 20.27 2.85
N PHE A 61 8.10 20.95 3.65
CA PHE A 61 8.58 21.76 4.77
C PHE A 61 9.30 20.92 5.84
N ASP A 62 8.74 19.74 6.16
CA ASP A 62 9.35 18.84 7.15
C ASP A 62 10.63 18.18 6.61
N LEU A 63 10.67 17.82 5.32
CA LEU A 63 11.84 17.25 4.67
C LEU A 63 13.08 18.19 4.71
N LYS A 64 12.88 19.51 4.68
CA LYS A 64 13.97 20.50 4.79
C LYS A 64 14.73 20.40 6.12
N LYS A 65 14.14 19.80 7.15
CA LYS A 65 14.75 19.64 8.48
C LYS A 65 15.54 18.34 8.62
N ILE A 66 15.46 17.44 7.64
CA ILE A 66 16.06 16.11 7.69
C ILE A 66 17.48 16.16 7.13
N ASN A 67 18.45 15.64 7.88
CA ASN A 67 19.78 15.38 7.37
C ASN A 67 19.82 13.97 6.76
N PHE A 68 19.70 13.90 5.44
CA PHE A 68 19.66 12.64 4.68
C PHE A 68 20.97 11.85 4.71
N GLN A 69 22.11 12.48 5.04
CA GLN A 69 23.41 11.81 5.09
C GLN A 69 23.57 10.89 6.31
N ASN A 70 22.86 11.20 7.38
CA ASN A 70 22.95 10.49 8.66
C ASN A 70 21.83 9.47 8.90
N LEU A 71 21.07 9.12 7.87
CA LEU A 71 19.95 8.18 8.00
C LEU A 71 20.44 6.73 8.01
N ASN A 72 19.96 5.96 8.97
CA ASN A 72 20.17 4.52 9.00
C ASN A 72 19.32 3.83 7.95
N ARG A 73 19.93 2.96 7.15
CA ARG A 73 19.27 2.20 6.08
C ARG A 73 18.79 0.86 6.60
N SER A 74 17.63 0.44 6.13
CA SER A 74 17.18 -0.93 6.25
C SER A 74 17.87 -1.84 5.23
N ASP A 75 17.78 -3.15 5.42
CA ASP A 75 18.39 -4.16 4.54
C ASP A 75 17.79 -4.17 3.12
N ASP A 76 16.63 -3.53 2.91
CA ASP A 76 15.97 -3.39 1.61
C ASP A 76 16.25 -2.04 0.91
N GLY A 77 17.08 -1.19 1.52
CA GLY A 77 17.47 0.10 0.98
C GLY A 77 16.43 1.21 1.10
N ILE A 78 15.27 0.94 1.72
CA ILE A 78 14.23 1.93 2.00
C ILE A 78 14.44 2.47 3.41
N ILE A 79 14.38 3.78 3.57
CA ILE A 79 14.48 4.47 4.85
C ILE A 79 13.10 5.00 5.22
N SER A 80 12.56 4.59 6.36
CA SER A 80 11.34 5.18 6.90
C SER A 80 11.68 6.49 7.60
N LEU A 81 11.34 7.61 6.97
CA LEU A 81 11.50 8.95 7.56
C LEU A 81 10.46 9.21 8.67
N ARG A 82 9.25 8.69 8.47
CA ARG A 82 8.14 8.69 9.44
C ARG A 82 7.36 7.40 9.29
N SER A 83 6.94 6.85 10.40
CA SER A 83 6.16 5.62 10.52
C SER A 83 4.75 5.92 11.06
N SER A 84 3.88 4.94 11.07
CA SER A 84 2.51 5.08 11.56
C SER A 84 2.39 5.73 12.95
N LYS A 85 3.41 5.58 13.81
CA LYS A 85 3.46 6.16 15.15
C LYS A 85 3.66 7.69 15.18
N ASP A 86 4.16 8.24 14.08
CA ASP A 86 4.52 9.66 13.96
C ASP A 86 3.37 10.50 13.40
N PHE A 87 2.23 9.87 13.10
CA PHE A 87 1.03 10.54 12.60
C PHE A 87 -0.07 10.58 13.67
N ASN A 88 -0.99 11.50 13.54
CA ASN A 88 -2.19 11.61 14.36
C ASN A 88 -3.39 12.09 13.53
N CYS A 89 -4.58 12.12 14.11
CA CYS A 89 -5.82 12.48 13.40
C CYS A 89 -5.79 13.89 12.77
N LYS A 90 -4.95 14.80 13.24
CA LYS A 90 -4.82 16.15 12.69
C LYS A 90 -3.80 16.24 11.56
N SER A 91 -2.96 15.19 11.38
CA SER A 91 -1.94 15.16 10.32
C SER A 91 -2.58 15.19 8.95
N PRO A 92 -2.12 16.03 8.01
CA PRO A 92 -2.62 16.04 6.64
C PRO A 92 -2.48 14.68 5.97
N GLU A 93 -1.41 13.95 6.24
CA GLU A 93 -1.17 12.60 5.72
C GLU A 93 -2.24 11.61 6.18
N PHE A 94 -2.62 11.67 7.47
CA PHE A 94 -3.68 10.83 8.00
C PHE A 94 -5.04 11.17 7.38
N LYS A 95 -5.38 12.46 7.29
CA LYS A 95 -6.61 12.93 6.64
C LYS A 95 -6.67 12.52 5.17
N PHE A 96 -5.55 12.54 4.47
CA PHE A 96 -5.46 12.09 3.09
C PHE A 96 -5.83 10.61 2.97
N VAL A 97 -5.18 9.73 3.73
CA VAL A 97 -5.42 8.29 3.63
C VAL A 97 -6.77 7.85 4.21
N THR A 98 -7.41 8.65 5.04
CA THR A 98 -8.76 8.39 5.57
C THR A 98 -9.85 9.14 4.81
N ASN A 99 -9.52 9.79 3.71
CA ASN A 99 -10.51 10.48 2.88
C ASN A 99 -11.54 9.50 2.29
N LYS A 100 -12.81 9.89 2.35
CA LYS A 100 -13.95 9.07 1.89
C LYS A 100 -13.75 8.56 0.46
N TYR A 101 -13.29 9.40 -0.45
CA TYR A 101 -13.05 9.04 -1.86
C TYR A 101 -12.07 7.87 -2.01
N LEU A 102 -10.94 7.89 -1.30
CA LEU A 102 -9.96 6.80 -1.33
C LEU A 102 -10.50 5.52 -0.68
N ILE A 103 -11.17 5.67 0.47
CA ILE A 103 -11.81 4.53 1.16
C ILE A 103 -12.83 3.85 0.26
N GLU A 104 -13.62 4.62 -0.50
CA GLU A 104 -14.61 4.07 -1.42
C GLU A 104 -13.99 3.28 -2.57
N ILE A 105 -12.94 3.82 -3.22
CA ILE A 105 -12.21 3.11 -4.29
C ILE A 105 -11.65 1.78 -3.77
N VAL A 106 -10.99 1.83 -2.61
CA VAL A 106 -10.38 0.65 -2.00
C VAL A 106 -11.44 -0.35 -1.53
N SER A 107 -12.52 0.13 -0.90
CA SER A 107 -13.62 -0.73 -0.44
C SER A 107 -14.29 -1.47 -1.60
N ARG A 108 -14.48 -0.80 -2.73
CA ARG A 108 -15.01 -1.42 -3.94
C ARG A 108 -14.08 -2.53 -4.44
N TYR A 109 -12.79 -2.27 -4.52
CA TYR A 109 -11.82 -3.26 -4.97
C TYR A 109 -11.70 -4.45 -4.02
N LEU A 110 -11.62 -4.22 -2.71
CA LEU A 110 -11.52 -5.27 -1.68
C LEU A 110 -12.87 -5.94 -1.35
N ASN A 111 -13.99 -5.39 -1.85
CA ASN A 111 -15.35 -5.82 -1.53
C ASN A 111 -15.65 -5.85 -0.01
N CYS A 112 -15.08 -4.93 0.72
CA CYS A 112 -15.31 -4.72 2.15
C CYS A 112 -14.75 -3.36 2.59
N VAL A 113 -15.18 -2.86 3.75
CA VAL A 113 -14.50 -1.73 4.40
C VAL A 113 -13.14 -2.21 4.90
N PRO A 114 -12.03 -1.64 4.39
CA PRO A 114 -10.68 -2.11 4.70
C PRO A 114 -10.21 -1.71 6.09
N LEU A 115 -9.07 -2.27 6.51
CA LEU A 115 -8.28 -1.80 7.63
C LEU A 115 -7.03 -1.07 7.11
N LEU A 116 -6.77 0.13 7.64
CA LEU A 116 -5.52 0.85 7.43
C LEU A 116 -4.44 0.26 8.35
N THR A 117 -3.43 -0.39 7.78
CA THR A 117 -2.41 -1.11 8.55
C THR A 117 -1.02 -0.50 8.46
N ASN A 118 -0.80 0.41 7.52
CA ASN A 118 0.45 1.15 7.42
C ASN A 118 0.22 2.57 6.89
N LEU A 119 1.01 3.50 7.41
CA LEU A 119 1.20 4.84 6.90
C LEU A 119 2.65 5.24 7.19
N SER A 120 3.43 5.50 6.17
CA SER A 120 4.86 5.77 6.31
C SER A 120 5.35 6.72 5.22
N LEU A 121 6.26 7.61 5.57
CA LEU A 121 6.98 8.43 4.62
C LEU A 121 8.33 7.74 4.33
N TRP A 122 8.50 7.27 3.10
CA TRP A 122 9.67 6.52 2.66
C TRP A 122 10.62 7.35 1.81
N TYR A 123 11.91 7.17 2.07
CA TYR A 123 13.00 7.69 1.26
C TYR A 123 13.82 6.54 0.71
N SER A 124 14.01 6.51 -0.59
CA SER A 124 14.84 5.53 -1.29
C SER A 124 15.97 6.27 -1.99
N PRO A 125 17.23 6.18 -1.51
CA PRO A 125 18.37 6.83 -2.16
C PRO A 125 18.69 6.26 -3.53
N ASN A 126 18.35 4.98 -3.79
CA ASN A 126 18.54 4.26 -5.06
C ASN A 126 20.01 4.15 -5.52
N ASP A 127 20.94 4.18 -4.58
CA ASP A 127 22.38 4.21 -4.81
C ASP A 127 23.07 2.84 -4.62
N LYS A 128 22.33 1.81 -4.23
CA LYS A 128 22.83 0.45 -3.98
C LYS A 128 21.88 -0.62 -4.48
N VAL A 129 22.46 -1.79 -4.80
CA VAL A 129 21.70 -3.02 -5.08
C VAL A 129 21.60 -3.85 -3.80
N PHE A 130 20.40 -4.28 -3.48
CA PHE A 130 20.09 -5.14 -2.35
C PHE A 130 19.49 -6.47 -2.86
N LYS A 131 20.09 -7.60 -2.47
CA LYS A 131 19.54 -8.93 -2.77
C LYS A 131 18.44 -9.28 -1.78
N ASN A 132 17.50 -10.10 -2.21
CA ASN A 132 16.35 -10.53 -1.40
C ASN A 132 15.55 -9.37 -0.81
N SER A 133 15.44 -8.28 -1.56
CA SER A 133 14.81 -7.03 -1.13
C SER A 133 13.61 -6.66 -2.00
N SER A 134 13.04 -5.48 -1.78
CA SER A 134 12.00 -4.89 -2.64
C SER A 134 12.47 -4.56 -4.06
N GLN A 135 13.76 -4.74 -4.37
CA GLN A 135 14.34 -4.56 -5.70
C GLN A 135 14.18 -5.79 -6.61
N GLU A 136 13.70 -6.92 -6.10
CA GLU A 136 13.39 -8.13 -6.87
C GLU A 136 11.88 -8.30 -7.00
N TYR A 137 11.40 -8.93 -8.07
CA TYR A 137 9.98 -9.21 -8.23
C TYR A 137 9.44 -10.05 -7.08
N HIS A 138 8.37 -9.59 -6.48
CA HIS A 138 7.71 -10.24 -5.36
C HIS A 138 6.22 -9.92 -5.31
N LEU A 139 5.50 -10.70 -4.50
CA LEU A 139 4.17 -10.40 -4.02
C LEU A 139 4.25 -10.14 -2.52
N ASP A 140 3.54 -9.15 -2.04
CA ASP A 140 3.38 -8.92 -0.61
C ASP A 140 2.48 -10.00 0.01
N HIS A 141 2.65 -10.25 1.31
CA HIS A 141 2.02 -11.40 1.97
C HIS A 141 1.19 -11.03 3.21
N GLU A 142 0.81 -9.76 3.34
CA GLU A 142 0.01 -9.30 4.49
C GLU A 142 -1.46 -9.70 4.36
N ASP A 143 -1.95 -9.89 3.12
CA ASP A 143 -3.29 -10.39 2.82
C ASP A 143 -3.31 -11.09 1.45
N TYR A 144 -4.37 -11.86 1.16
CA TYR A 144 -4.62 -12.41 -0.18
C TYR A 144 -5.01 -11.34 -1.20
N LYS A 145 -5.65 -10.27 -0.75
CA LYS A 145 -6.03 -9.11 -1.55
C LYS A 145 -5.86 -7.86 -0.70
N GLN A 146 -4.99 -6.98 -1.13
CA GLN A 146 -4.67 -5.75 -0.41
C GLN A 146 -4.48 -4.60 -1.38
N VAL A 147 -4.50 -3.38 -0.89
CA VAL A 147 -4.16 -2.20 -1.69
C VAL A 147 -3.09 -1.40 -0.96
N LYS A 148 -1.92 -1.24 -1.59
CA LYS A 148 -0.95 -0.22 -1.19
C LYS A 148 -1.16 1.04 -2.03
N GLY A 149 -1.10 2.18 -1.36
CA GLY A 149 -1.06 3.49 -1.99
C GLY A 149 0.35 4.06 -1.91
N PHE A 150 0.78 4.68 -3.01
CA PHE A 150 2.07 5.35 -3.14
C PHE A 150 1.83 6.75 -3.69
N LEU A 151 1.73 7.76 -2.81
CA LEU A 151 1.66 9.15 -3.21
C LEU A 151 3.07 9.68 -3.47
N PHE A 152 3.31 10.21 -4.65
CA PHE A 152 4.62 10.72 -5.06
C PHE A 152 4.88 12.10 -4.45
N ILE A 153 5.93 12.22 -3.66
CA ILE A 153 6.30 13.49 -3.02
C ILE A 153 7.25 14.29 -3.92
N ASN A 154 8.14 13.60 -4.62
CA ASN A 154 8.94 14.19 -5.71
C ASN A 154 8.57 13.54 -7.05
N GLU A 155 9.05 14.09 -8.13
CA GLU A 155 8.90 13.49 -9.46
C GLU A 155 9.49 12.08 -9.50
N ILE A 156 8.74 11.15 -10.06
CA ILE A 156 9.17 9.77 -10.29
C ILE A 156 9.42 9.57 -11.78
N ASP A 157 10.68 9.45 -12.14
CA ASP A 157 11.17 9.17 -13.47
C ASP A 157 12.02 7.88 -13.50
N LEU A 158 12.58 7.53 -14.65
CA LEU A 158 13.40 6.32 -14.81
C LEU A 158 14.66 6.32 -13.92
N GLN A 159 15.11 7.48 -13.45
CA GLN A 159 16.30 7.64 -12.62
C GLN A 159 16.03 7.60 -11.12
N THR A 160 14.76 7.63 -10.72
CA THR A 160 14.35 7.62 -9.32
C THR A 160 14.00 6.22 -8.79
N GLY A 161 14.33 5.15 -9.52
CA GLY A 161 13.97 3.79 -9.14
C GLY A 161 12.46 3.57 -9.06
N PRO A 162 11.70 3.81 -10.16
CA PRO A 162 10.26 3.71 -10.18
C PRO A 162 9.79 2.30 -9.84
N LEU A 163 8.52 2.18 -9.43
CA LEU A 163 7.89 0.89 -9.28
C LEU A 163 7.65 0.30 -10.67
N ASN A 164 8.02 -0.98 -10.83
CA ASN A 164 7.69 -1.77 -12.00
C ASN A 164 6.63 -2.81 -11.60
N ILE A 165 5.55 -2.92 -12.37
CA ILE A 165 4.41 -3.78 -12.07
C ILE A 165 4.07 -4.66 -13.28
N ILE A 166 3.88 -5.93 -13.03
CA ILE A 166 3.20 -6.85 -13.94
C ILE A 166 1.74 -6.90 -13.50
N ASN A 167 0.80 -6.65 -14.41
CA ASN A 167 -0.62 -6.59 -14.08
C ASN A 167 -1.14 -7.88 -13.45
N LEU A 168 -2.30 -7.81 -12.79
CA LEU A 168 -2.86 -8.92 -12.01
C LEU A 168 -3.10 -10.16 -12.89
N LYS A 169 -3.67 -9.99 -14.08
CA LYS A 169 -3.95 -11.11 -15.00
C LYS A 169 -2.67 -11.85 -15.39
N GLN A 170 -1.62 -11.13 -15.76
CA GLN A 170 -0.33 -11.73 -16.14
C GLN A 170 0.39 -12.29 -14.91
N SER A 171 0.35 -11.61 -13.79
CA SER A 171 0.91 -12.08 -12.52
C SER A 171 0.27 -13.41 -12.07
N THR A 172 -1.04 -13.54 -12.21
CA THR A 172 -1.76 -14.79 -11.92
C THR A 172 -1.30 -15.93 -12.84
N ASN A 173 -1.10 -15.64 -14.12
CA ASN A 173 -0.58 -16.63 -15.07
C ASN A 173 0.84 -17.07 -14.69
N ILE A 174 1.72 -16.13 -14.35
CA ILE A 174 3.08 -16.43 -13.86
C ILE A 174 3.01 -17.31 -12.61
N GLN A 175 2.20 -16.94 -11.62
CA GLN A 175 2.03 -17.73 -10.38
C GLN A 175 1.68 -19.19 -10.69
N ASN A 176 0.74 -19.43 -11.60
CA ASN A 176 0.33 -20.77 -12.00
C ASN A 176 1.47 -21.53 -12.69
N LEU A 177 2.19 -20.89 -13.61
CA LEU A 177 3.27 -21.52 -14.38
C LEU A 177 4.45 -21.93 -13.49
N ILE A 178 4.79 -21.15 -12.48
CA ILE A 178 5.90 -21.44 -11.57
C ILE A 178 5.46 -22.13 -10.27
N ASN A 179 4.19 -22.51 -10.17
CA ASN A 179 3.60 -23.06 -8.94
C ASN A 179 3.92 -22.21 -7.70
N TYR A 180 3.75 -20.89 -7.86
CA TYR A 180 4.01 -19.94 -6.77
C TYR A 180 2.98 -20.13 -5.66
N LYS A 181 3.45 -20.29 -4.44
CA LYS A 181 2.58 -20.37 -3.27
C LYS A 181 2.89 -19.22 -2.33
N MET A 182 1.87 -18.48 -1.95
CA MET A 182 2.01 -17.49 -0.91
C MET A 182 2.35 -18.19 0.42
N THR A 183 3.40 -17.73 1.06
CA THR A 183 3.89 -18.25 2.35
C THR A 183 4.04 -17.10 3.34
N LYS A 184 4.38 -17.39 4.58
CA LYS A 184 4.67 -16.36 5.61
C LYS A 184 5.89 -15.48 5.27
N SER A 185 6.73 -15.89 4.33
CA SER A 185 7.86 -15.13 3.84
C SER A 185 7.67 -14.79 2.37
N THR A 186 8.02 -13.58 1.99
CA THR A 186 7.97 -13.13 0.61
C THR A 186 8.97 -13.91 -0.24
N LYS A 187 8.47 -14.64 -1.23
CA LYS A 187 9.30 -15.31 -2.23
C LYS A 187 9.68 -14.32 -3.33
N ARG A 188 10.95 -14.24 -3.66
CA ARG A 188 11.47 -13.39 -4.74
C ARG A 188 11.56 -14.16 -6.05
N ILE A 189 11.37 -13.46 -7.16
CA ILE A 189 11.54 -13.98 -8.52
C ILE A 189 12.62 -13.13 -9.20
N SER A 190 13.63 -13.80 -9.74
CA SER A 190 14.70 -13.10 -10.45
C SER A 190 14.25 -12.60 -11.82
N ASP A 191 14.89 -11.55 -12.32
CA ASP A 191 14.70 -11.05 -13.69
C ASP A 191 14.96 -12.15 -14.71
N HIS A 192 15.96 -13.01 -14.50
CA HIS A 192 16.27 -14.14 -15.35
C HIS A 192 15.06 -15.10 -15.51
N MET A 193 14.31 -15.35 -14.42
CA MET A 193 13.11 -16.19 -14.49
C MET A 193 12.02 -15.50 -15.35
N ILE A 194 11.84 -14.20 -15.23
CA ILE A 194 10.89 -13.45 -16.06
C ILE A 194 11.30 -13.50 -17.52
N GLU A 195 12.58 -13.32 -17.83
CA GLU A 195 13.11 -13.45 -19.19
C GLU A 195 12.91 -14.86 -19.78
N ASP A 196 13.14 -15.91 -18.99
CA ASP A 196 12.92 -17.28 -19.43
C ASP A 196 11.44 -17.59 -19.73
N LEU A 197 10.53 -17.00 -18.95
CA LEU A 197 9.10 -17.09 -19.25
C LEU A 197 8.76 -16.36 -20.56
N LYS A 198 9.32 -15.17 -20.80
CA LYS A 198 9.15 -14.43 -22.06
C LYS A 198 9.68 -15.22 -23.24
N LYS A 199 10.86 -15.86 -23.13
CA LYS A 199 11.41 -16.76 -24.17
C LYS A 199 10.49 -17.96 -24.48
N LYS A 200 9.68 -18.40 -23.52
CA LYS A 200 8.64 -19.44 -23.68
C LYS A 200 7.31 -18.88 -24.19
N ASN A 201 7.31 -17.67 -24.75
CA ASN A 201 6.13 -16.98 -25.27
C ASN A 201 5.04 -16.68 -24.22
N VAL A 202 5.41 -16.56 -22.93
CA VAL A 202 4.50 -16.04 -21.92
C VAL A 202 4.38 -14.53 -22.09
N ASN A 203 3.16 -14.02 -22.28
CA ASN A 203 2.94 -12.59 -22.39
C ASN A 203 3.14 -11.91 -21.03
N ILE A 204 4.16 -11.08 -20.92
CA ILE A 204 4.54 -10.34 -19.71
C ILE A 204 4.89 -8.91 -20.11
N ASP A 205 4.03 -7.98 -19.71
CA ASP A 205 4.25 -6.55 -19.88
C ASP A 205 4.72 -5.97 -18.53
N GLU A 206 5.89 -5.38 -18.54
CA GLU A 206 6.49 -4.72 -17.37
C GLU A 206 6.14 -3.23 -17.43
N ASN A 207 5.23 -2.81 -16.56
CA ASN A 207 4.74 -1.44 -16.53
C ASN A 207 5.56 -0.61 -15.55
N ILE A 208 6.35 0.32 -16.07
CA ILE A 208 7.16 1.25 -15.26
C ILE A 208 6.28 2.43 -14.88
N ILE A 209 6.07 2.64 -13.59
CA ILE A 209 5.17 3.66 -13.07
C ILE A 209 5.95 4.93 -12.78
N THR A 210 5.77 5.92 -13.63
CA THR A 210 6.33 7.28 -13.49
C THR A 210 5.22 8.29 -13.26
N GLY A 211 5.55 9.46 -12.74
CA GLY A 211 4.57 10.52 -12.50
C GLY A 211 5.13 11.74 -11.79
N LYS A 212 4.27 12.72 -11.56
CA LYS A 212 4.59 14.03 -10.98
C LYS A 212 4.34 14.02 -9.46
N PRO A 213 4.90 14.99 -8.72
CA PRO A 213 4.53 15.19 -7.32
C PRO A 213 3.00 15.34 -7.17
N GLY A 214 2.44 14.57 -6.25
CA GLY A 214 1.01 14.52 -5.99
C GLY A 214 0.24 13.44 -6.77
N ASP A 215 0.85 12.76 -7.74
CA ASP A 215 0.23 11.59 -8.36
C ASP A 215 0.19 10.43 -7.35
N LEU A 216 -0.89 9.65 -7.41
CA LEU A 216 -1.15 8.53 -6.52
C LEU A 216 -1.29 7.23 -7.30
N LEU A 217 -0.44 6.26 -7.00
CA LEU A 217 -0.63 4.88 -7.41
C LEU A 217 -1.37 4.10 -6.32
N LEU A 218 -2.47 3.45 -6.67
CA LEU A 218 -3.10 2.39 -5.87
C LEU A 218 -2.81 1.05 -6.55
N CYS A 219 -2.28 0.07 -5.81
CA CYS A 219 -1.88 -1.22 -6.36
C CYS A 219 -2.17 -2.38 -5.40
N ASP A 220 -2.72 -3.48 -5.94
CA ASP A 220 -2.80 -4.76 -5.25
C ASP A 220 -1.45 -5.47 -5.30
N THR A 221 -0.63 -5.16 -4.33
CA THR A 221 0.73 -5.69 -4.22
C THR A 221 0.80 -7.15 -3.79
N SER A 222 -0.31 -7.73 -3.33
CA SER A 222 -0.39 -9.18 -3.05
C SER A 222 -0.69 -10.02 -4.29
N SER A 223 -1.20 -9.40 -5.35
CA SER A 223 -1.60 -10.10 -6.57
C SER A 223 -0.77 -9.70 -7.80
N CYS A 224 -0.19 -8.51 -7.82
CA CYS A 224 0.65 -7.99 -8.90
C CYS A 224 2.13 -8.16 -8.56
N PHE A 225 2.88 -8.96 -9.33
CA PHE A 225 4.33 -8.98 -9.19
C PHE A 225 4.91 -7.60 -9.43
N HIS A 226 5.73 -7.15 -8.49
CA HIS A 226 6.29 -5.81 -8.54
C HIS A 226 7.69 -5.76 -7.91
N PHE A 227 8.44 -4.73 -8.28
CA PHE A 227 9.66 -4.31 -7.61
C PHE A 227 9.80 -2.79 -7.66
N GLY A 228 10.66 -2.22 -6.83
CA GLY A 228 10.96 -0.79 -6.84
C GLY A 228 12.33 -0.48 -6.25
N SER A 229 12.68 0.80 -6.18
CA SER A 229 13.91 1.27 -5.51
C SER A 229 15.20 0.70 -6.09
N ARG A 230 15.21 0.30 -7.37
CA ARG A 230 16.43 -0.13 -8.07
C ARG A 230 17.38 1.05 -8.27
N LEU A 231 18.61 0.76 -8.67
CA LEU A 231 19.64 1.78 -8.93
C LEU A 231 19.12 2.89 -9.83
N GLY A 232 19.42 4.12 -9.43
CA GLY A 232 19.11 5.34 -10.16
C GLY A 232 20.08 6.46 -9.79
N ASN A 233 19.96 7.59 -10.45
CA ASN A 233 20.79 8.77 -10.18
C ASN A 233 20.12 9.76 -9.23
N LYS A 234 18.85 9.51 -8.90
CA LYS A 234 18.01 10.36 -8.07
C LYS A 234 17.33 9.56 -6.98
N SER A 235 17.10 10.18 -5.85
CA SER A 235 16.31 9.58 -4.76
C SER A 235 14.82 9.68 -5.02
N ARG A 236 14.07 8.78 -4.39
CA ARG A 236 12.63 8.74 -4.41
C ARG A 236 12.05 8.96 -3.02
N ILE A 237 11.03 9.79 -2.92
CA ILE A 237 10.27 10.02 -1.69
C ILE A 237 8.78 9.75 -1.97
N ILE A 238 8.18 8.88 -1.19
CA ILE A 238 6.76 8.54 -1.31
C ILE A 238 6.10 8.48 0.05
N LEU A 239 4.84 8.91 0.12
CA LEU A 239 3.97 8.57 1.23
C LEU A 239 3.31 7.23 0.90
N ALA A 240 3.74 6.18 1.60
CA ALA A 240 3.24 4.83 1.43
C ALA A 240 2.20 4.51 2.49
N PHE A 241 1.10 3.88 2.09
CA PHE A 241 0.05 3.43 3.01
C PHE A 241 -0.56 2.12 2.53
N GLN A 242 -1.19 1.37 3.43
CA GLN A 242 -1.68 0.04 3.14
C GLN A 242 -3.05 -0.22 3.75
N TYR A 243 -3.92 -0.75 2.90
CA TYR A 243 -5.23 -1.27 3.28
C TYR A 243 -5.29 -2.77 3.05
N ILE A 244 -5.81 -3.49 4.03
CA ILE A 244 -6.06 -4.93 3.96
C ILE A 244 -7.51 -5.23 4.28
N THR A 245 -7.93 -6.47 4.01
CA THR A 245 -9.24 -6.93 4.48
C THR A 245 -9.23 -7.16 5.99
N PRO A 246 -10.39 -7.17 6.66
CA PRO A 246 -10.48 -7.49 8.08
C PRO A 246 -9.97 -8.88 8.45
N PHE A 247 -9.73 -9.75 7.46
CA PHE A 247 -9.23 -11.11 7.61
C PHE A 247 -7.81 -11.30 7.09
N GLY A 248 -7.09 -10.22 6.79
CA GLY A 248 -5.71 -10.28 6.33
C GLY A 248 -4.78 -11.01 7.30
N PHE A 249 -3.71 -11.62 6.80
CA PHE A 249 -2.78 -12.42 7.60
C PHE A 249 -2.00 -11.62 8.62
N SER A 250 -1.77 -10.34 8.36
CA SER A 250 -1.12 -9.44 9.31
C SER A 250 -2.05 -9.00 10.46
N VAL A 251 -3.36 -9.23 10.30
CA VAL A 251 -4.33 -9.04 11.39
C VAL A 251 -4.38 -10.32 12.20
N ASP A 252 -3.59 -10.39 13.27
CA ASP A 252 -3.54 -11.59 14.10
C ASP A 252 -4.91 -11.92 14.70
N TRP A 253 -5.32 -13.20 14.59
CA TRP A 253 -6.51 -13.77 15.21
C TRP A 253 -6.40 -13.81 16.74
N ASN A 254 -5.18 -13.69 17.25
CA ASN A 254 -4.91 -13.65 18.69
C ASN A 254 -5.16 -12.22 19.19
N TRP A 255 -6.19 -12.05 19.98
CA TRP A 255 -6.61 -10.80 20.60
C TRP A 255 -5.45 -9.99 21.25
N LYS A 256 -4.38 -10.67 21.68
CA LYS A 256 -3.19 -10.04 22.24
C LYS A 256 -2.37 -9.22 21.24
N ASN A 257 -2.52 -9.47 19.93
CA ASN A 257 -1.74 -8.81 18.87
C ASN A 257 -2.57 -7.84 18.02
N TYR A 258 -3.74 -7.44 18.48
CA TYR A 258 -4.51 -6.33 17.93
C TYR A 258 -3.72 -5.01 17.93
N GLU A 259 -2.58 -5.02 18.63
CA GLU A 259 -1.56 -3.97 18.63
C GLU A 259 -0.94 -3.70 17.26
N ARG A 260 -1.14 -4.58 16.27
CA ARG A 260 -0.64 -4.40 14.90
C ARG A 260 -1.49 -3.48 14.02
N ILE A 261 -2.67 -3.05 14.47
CA ILE A 261 -3.40 -1.98 13.79
C ILE A 261 -2.95 -0.67 14.44
N PRO A 262 -2.09 0.12 13.78
CA PRO A 262 -1.38 1.22 14.42
C PRO A 262 -2.29 2.38 14.86
N PHE A 263 -3.53 2.41 14.37
CA PHE A 263 -4.47 3.51 14.58
C PHE A 263 -5.70 3.12 15.40
N LYS A 264 -5.77 1.91 15.96
CA LYS A 264 -6.95 1.40 16.70
C LYS A 264 -7.38 2.22 17.89
N ASP A 265 -6.43 2.90 18.54
CA ASP A 265 -6.64 3.67 19.76
C ASP A 265 -6.67 5.18 19.48
N PHE A 266 -6.77 5.58 18.22
CA PHE A 266 -6.89 6.99 17.88
C PHE A 266 -8.25 7.52 18.30
N GLU A 267 -8.25 8.48 19.22
CA GLU A 267 -9.41 9.27 19.56
C GLU A 267 -9.65 10.31 18.47
N CYS A 268 -10.35 9.90 17.42
CA CYS A 268 -10.77 10.77 16.33
C CYS A 268 -12.27 10.93 16.36
N ASN A 269 -12.75 12.16 16.36
CA ASN A 269 -14.16 12.46 16.14
C ASN A 269 -14.48 12.42 14.63
N GLU A 270 -14.37 11.23 14.06
CA GLU A 270 -14.47 10.99 12.61
C GLU A 270 -15.75 10.25 12.24
N SER A 271 -16.07 10.21 10.94
CA SER A 271 -17.22 9.47 10.45
C SER A 271 -17.14 7.97 10.79
N SER A 272 -18.28 7.31 10.88
CA SER A 272 -18.34 5.88 11.22
C SER A 272 -17.52 4.98 10.30
N ILE A 273 -17.40 5.33 9.01
CA ILE A 273 -16.58 4.58 8.05
C ILE A 273 -15.09 4.73 8.34
N VAL A 274 -14.63 5.94 8.70
CA VAL A 274 -13.22 6.17 9.09
C VAL A 274 -12.88 5.38 10.34
N MET A 275 -13.75 5.41 11.36
CA MET A 275 -13.53 4.63 12.59
C MET A 275 -13.41 3.14 12.32
N LYS A 276 -14.15 2.59 11.34
CA LYS A 276 -14.02 1.18 10.92
C LYS A 276 -12.70 0.91 10.21
N VAL A 277 -12.27 1.80 9.34
CA VAL A 277 -10.97 1.70 8.64
C VAL A 277 -9.80 1.68 9.64
N LEU A 278 -9.96 2.34 10.78
CA LEU A 278 -8.97 2.35 11.86
C LEU A 278 -9.04 1.10 12.76
N GLY A 279 -10.01 0.21 12.56
CA GLY A 279 -10.20 -0.97 13.38
C GLY A 279 -10.84 -0.67 14.74
N ASN A 280 -11.36 0.53 14.94
CA ASN A 280 -12.06 0.90 16.15
C ASN A 280 -13.43 0.21 16.24
N LYS A 281 -13.77 -0.21 17.43
CA LYS A 281 -15.12 -0.73 17.71
C LYS A 281 -16.11 0.43 17.65
N ILE A 282 -17.11 0.29 16.81
CA ILE A 282 -18.31 1.12 16.85
C ILE A 282 -19.31 0.43 17.74
#